data_e2286798bfe6eadecda8868a2c36c2d8
#
_entry.id   e2286798bfe6eadecda8868a2c36c2d8
#
_cell.length_a   1.000
_cell.length_b   1.000
_cell.length_c   1.000
_cell.angle_alpha   90.00
_cell.angle_beta   90.00
_cell.angle_gamma   90.00
#
_symmetry.space_group_name_H-M   'P 1'
#
loop_
_entity.id
_entity.type
_entity.pdbx_description
1 polymer ?
#
loop_
_entity_poly.entity_id
_entity_poly.type
_entity_poly.pdbx_seq_one_letter_code
_entity_poly.pdbx_strand_id
1 'polypeptide(L)'
;MDFINLNKVYPKDSYPLPKIDKLVDATAGYALLSFMDAFAGYHQIPLCPKVQEKTAFITDCGLHYHRVMSFSLRNAGATYQRLVNKLFEPLIGQTMEVYVGDMIVKSTVEEDHSSDLQKTFEILRAFNIKLNLKKYVFGVR
;
A
#
# COMPACT_ATOMS: atom_id res chain seq x y z
N MET A 1 5.15 -4.97 -19.30
CA MET A 1 6.52 -4.48 -19.47
C MET A 1 7.36 -5.06 -18.34
N ASP A 2 8.53 -5.57 -18.68
CA ASP A 2 9.41 -6.23 -17.73
C ASP A 2 10.69 -5.40 -17.54
N PHE A 3 11.03 -5.08 -16.30
CA PHE A 3 12.21 -4.32 -15.93
C PHE A 3 13.39 -5.21 -15.52
N ILE A 4 13.56 -6.39 -16.16
CA ILE A 4 14.57 -7.38 -15.78
C ILE A 4 15.97 -6.75 -15.64
N ASN A 5 16.40 -5.98 -16.63
CA ASN A 5 17.75 -5.38 -16.61
C ASN A 5 17.87 -4.31 -15.52
N LEU A 6 16.86 -3.47 -15.36
CA LEU A 6 16.82 -2.46 -14.32
C LEU A 6 16.83 -3.11 -12.92
N ASN A 7 16.04 -4.15 -12.73
CA ASN A 7 15.92 -4.88 -11.47
C ASN A 7 17.21 -5.64 -11.10
N LYS A 8 18.05 -6.03 -12.09
CA LYS A 8 19.36 -6.65 -11.82
C LYS A 8 20.39 -5.65 -11.28
N VAL A 9 20.35 -4.41 -11.77
CA VAL A 9 21.32 -3.36 -11.42
C VAL A 9 20.98 -2.70 -10.07
N TYR A 10 19.69 -2.58 -9.74
CA TYR A 10 19.27 -1.98 -8.48
C TYR A 10 19.50 -2.91 -7.29
N PRO A 11 20.13 -2.43 -6.20
CA PRO A 11 20.23 -3.20 -4.98
C PRO A 11 18.84 -3.53 -4.43
N LYS A 12 18.71 -4.73 -3.85
CA LYS A 12 17.47 -5.11 -3.17
C LYS A 12 17.28 -4.26 -1.92
N ASP A 13 16.13 -3.63 -1.80
CA ASP A 13 15.70 -2.99 -0.55
C ASP A 13 15.36 -4.08 0.47
N SER A 14 16.06 -4.05 1.60
CA SER A 14 15.88 -5.00 2.70
C SER A 14 14.79 -4.59 3.70
N TYR A 15 13.96 -3.60 3.36
CA TYR A 15 12.85 -3.20 4.24
C TYR A 15 11.96 -4.39 4.56
N PRO A 16 11.71 -4.69 5.84
CA PRO A 16 10.97 -5.88 6.23
C PRO A 16 9.51 -5.75 5.82
N LEU A 17 9.02 -6.73 5.06
CA LEU A 17 7.58 -6.88 4.84
C LEU A 17 6.98 -7.64 6.03
N PRO A 18 5.79 -7.27 6.50
CA PRO A 18 5.08 -8.04 7.51
C PRO A 18 4.86 -9.49 7.06
N LYS A 19 4.83 -10.41 8.00
CA LYS A 19 4.43 -11.80 7.70
C LYS A 19 2.90 -11.89 7.73
N ILE A 20 2.31 -12.56 6.74
CA ILE A 20 0.86 -12.73 6.65
C ILE A 20 0.29 -13.39 7.90
N ASP A 21 0.95 -14.43 8.43
CA ASP A 21 0.54 -15.10 9.67
C ASP A 21 0.41 -14.13 10.84
N LYS A 22 1.36 -13.17 10.97
CA LYS A 22 1.30 -12.14 12.02
C LYS A 22 0.11 -11.18 11.84
N LEU A 23 -0.30 -10.93 10.60
CA LEU A 23 -1.48 -10.09 10.35
C LEU A 23 -2.76 -10.82 10.75
N VAL A 24 -2.85 -12.12 10.46
CA VAL A 24 -3.98 -12.95 10.88
C VAL A 24 -4.06 -12.98 12.41
N ASP A 25 -2.94 -13.25 13.09
CA ASP A 25 -2.87 -13.24 14.56
C ASP A 25 -3.24 -11.87 15.14
N ALA A 26 -2.81 -10.78 14.50
CA ALA A 26 -3.07 -9.42 14.95
C ALA A 26 -4.54 -8.98 14.77
N THR A 27 -5.35 -9.73 14.03
CA THR A 27 -6.79 -9.48 13.86
C THR A 27 -7.67 -10.40 14.71
N ALA A 28 -7.09 -11.41 15.33
CA ALA A 28 -7.84 -12.34 16.18
C ALA A 28 -8.37 -11.66 17.45
N GLY A 29 -9.63 -11.93 17.79
CA GLY A 29 -10.28 -11.42 19.02
C GLY A 29 -10.82 -10.00 18.91
N TYR A 30 -10.79 -9.36 17.75
CA TYR A 30 -11.47 -8.08 17.51
C TYR A 30 -12.94 -8.30 17.16
N ALA A 31 -13.81 -7.39 17.63
CA ALA A 31 -15.25 -7.50 17.44
C ALA A 31 -15.67 -7.22 15.99
N LEU A 32 -15.06 -6.24 15.34
CA LEU A 32 -15.30 -5.88 13.95
C LEU A 32 -14.01 -5.65 13.17
N LEU A 33 -14.02 -6.09 11.91
CA LEU A 33 -12.95 -5.90 10.95
C LEU A 33 -13.50 -5.22 9.69
N SER A 34 -12.71 -4.33 9.10
CA SER A 34 -12.98 -3.76 7.78
C SER A 34 -11.76 -3.91 6.89
N PHE A 35 -11.96 -4.44 5.70
CA PHE A 35 -10.91 -4.71 4.73
C PHE A 35 -11.00 -3.70 3.60
N MET A 36 -9.86 -3.11 3.24
CA MET A 36 -9.73 -2.14 2.16
C MET A 36 -8.48 -2.43 1.35
N ASP A 37 -8.49 -2.07 0.07
CA ASP A 37 -7.36 -2.19 -0.84
C ASP A 37 -7.10 -0.84 -1.53
N ALA A 38 -5.83 -0.48 -1.67
CA ALA A 38 -5.45 0.74 -2.37
C ALA A 38 -5.63 0.58 -3.87
N PHE A 39 -6.39 1.47 -4.50
CA PHE A 39 -6.59 1.45 -5.95
C PHE A 39 -5.28 1.73 -6.69
N ALA A 40 -4.77 0.71 -7.43
CA ALA A 40 -3.51 0.82 -8.16
C ALA A 40 -2.40 1.44 -7.29
N GLY A 41 -2.24 0.97 -6.04
CA GLY A 41 -1.46 1.62 -4.98
C GLY A 41 -0.07 2.07 -5.41
N TYR A 42 0.67 1.23 -6.13
CA TYR A 42 2.00 1.59 -6.64
C TYR A 42 1.97 2.78 -7.61
N HIS A 43 0.95 2.89 -8.45
CA HIS A 43 0.80 3.99 -9.40
C HIS A 43 0.45 5.33 -8.73
N GLN A 44 0.15 5.34 -7.45
CA GLN A 44 -0.06 6.56 -6.68
C GLN A 44 1.26 7.16 -6.16
N ILE A 45 2.38 6.44 -6.32
CA ILE A 45 3.72 6.89 -5.90
C ILE A 45 4.47 7.43 -7.11
N PRO A 46 4.81 8.73 -7.14
CA PRO A 46 5.62 9.30 -8.21
C PRO A 46 7.06 8.78 -8.13
N LEU A 47 7.65 8.49 -9.29
CA LEU A 47 9.07 8.19 -9.40
C LEU A 47 9.88 9.49 -9.44
N CYS A 48 11.05 9.50 -8.78
CA CYS A 48 11.97 10.61 -8.94
C CYS A 48 12.49 10.71 -10.38
N PRO A 49 12.77 11.91 -10.92
CA PRO A 49 13.15 12.11 -12.33
C PRO A 49 14.28 11.20 -12.81
N LYS A 50 15.32 11.04 -11.99
CA LYS A 50 16.46 10.16 -12.32
C LYS A 50 16.08 8.68 -12.51
N VAL A 51 15.00 8.23 -11.87
CA VAL A 51 14.49 6.85 -12.02
C VAL A 51 13.53 6.76 -13.18
N GLN A 52 12.75 7.82 -13.46
CA GLN A 52 11.83 7.86 -14.60
C GLN A 52 12.57 7.57 -15.91
N GLU A 53 13.69 8.24 -16.17
CA GLU A 53 14.52 8.04 -17.36
C GLU A 53 14.98 6.59 -17.52
N LYS A 54 15.27 5.90 -16.42
CA LYS A 54 15.69 4.48 -16.43
C LYS A 54 14.56 3.50 -16.72
N THR A 55 13.31 3.95 -16.69
CA THR A 55 12.12 3.18 -17.08
C THR A 55 11.76 3.39 -18.55
N ALA A 56 12.61 4.05 -19.32
CA ALA A 56 12.35 4.39 -20.70
C ALA A 56 12.22 3.15 -21.61
N PHE A 57 11.29 3.23 -22.54
CA PHE A 57 11.05 2.22 -23.57
C PHE A 57 10.60 2.89 -24.86
N ILE A 58 10.85 2.22 -25.97
CA ILE A 58 10.54 2.72 -27.32
C ILE A 58 9.28 2.02 -27.84
N THR A 59 8.40 2.79 -28.44
CA THR A 59 7.24 2.33 -29.21
C THR A 59 7.27 2.96 -30.60
N ASP A 60 6.37 2.54 -31.49
CA ASP A 60 6.21 3.14 -32.82
C ASP A 60 5.88 4.65 -32.76
N CYS A 61 5.36 5.11 -31.63
CA CYS A 61 5.01 6.52 -31.39
C CYS A 61 6.15 7.32 -30.71
N GLY A 62 7.28 6.69 -30.39
CA GLY A 62 8.45 7.34 -29.81
C GLY A 62 8.90 6.79 -28.44
N LEU A 63 9.71 7.57 -27.75
CA LEU A 63 10.24 7.24 -26.44
C LEU A 63 9.25 7.58 -25.32
N HIS A 64 8.97 6.61 -24.46
CA HIS A 64 8.10 6.75 -23.31
C HIS A 64 8.84 6.33 -22.04
N TYR A 65 8.38 6.83 -20.87
CA TYR A 65 8.88 6.41 -19.57
C TYR A 65 7.75 6.51 -18.51
N HIS A 66 7.93 5.77 -17.43
CA HIS A 66 6.97 5.78 -16.32
C HIS A 66 7.21 6.98 -15.39
N ARG A 67 6.15 7.74 -15.10
CA ARG A 67 6.18 8.82 -14.09
C ARG A 67 5.88 8.33 -12.69
N VAL A 68 5.25 7.17 -12.59
CA VAL A 68 4.81 6.57 -11.34
C VAL A 68 5.41 5.18 -11.17
N MET A 69 5.44 4.69 -9.93
CA MET A 69 6.03 3.40 -9.61
C MET A 69 5.21 2.26 -10.20
N SER A 70 5.87 1.35 -10.94
CA SER A 70 5.26 0.13 -11.46
C SER A 70 5.46 -1.03 -10.48
N PHE A 71 4.47 -1.92 -10.39
CA PHE A 71 4.55 -3.14 -9.55
C PHE A 71 5.69 -4.09 -9.96
N SER A 72 6.14 -4.05 -11.21
CA SER A 72 7.24 -4.89 -11.71
C SER A 72 8.64 -4.40 -11.32
N LEU A 73 8.75 -3.24 -10.66
CA LEU A 73 10.01 -2.79 -10.07
C LEU A 73 10.32 -3.60 -8.81
N ARG A 74 11.57 -4.09 -8.72
CA ARG A 74 12.03 -4.99 -7.64
C ARG A 74 11.70 -4.51 -6.23
N ASN A 75 11.81 -3.20 -6.00
CA ASN A 75 11.65 -2.60 -4.68
C ASN A 75 10.27 -1.95 -4.47
N ALA A 76 9.33 -2.14 -5.38
CA ALA A 76 8.02 -1.51 -5.31
C ALA A 76 7.28 -1.86 -4.01
N GLY A 77 7.23 -3.14 -3.65
CA GLY A 77 6.59 -3.60 -2.42
C GLY A 77 7.20 -2.99 -1.16
N ALA A 78 8.53 -3.01 -1.04
CA ALA A 78 9.24 -2.43 0.09
C ALA A 78 9.02 -0.91 0.20
N THR A 79 9.05 -0.20 -0.91
CA THR A 79 8.80 1.24 -0.96
C THR A 79 7.38 1.58 -0.53
N TYR A 80 6.40 0.83 -1.03
CA TYR A 80 5.00 1.03 -0.68
C TYR A 80 4.75 0.72 0.80
N GLN A 81 5.26 -0.41 1.30
CA GLN A 81 5.12 -0.78 2.72
C GLN A 81 5.73 0.27 3.65
N ARG A 82 6.90 0.82 3.29
CA ARG A 82 7.52 1.90 4.06
C ARG A 82 6.66 3.16 4.08
N LEU A 83 6.04 3.50 2.95
CA LEU A 83 5.13 4.63 2.86
C LEU A 83 3.92 4.43 3.77
N VAL A 84 3.18 3.31 3.62
CA VAL A 84 1.97 3.08 4.40
C VAL A 84 2.26 2.94 5.90
N ASN A 85 3.38 2.32 6.28
CA ASN A 85 3.80 2.27 7.68
C ASN A 85 4.02 3.68 8.27
N LYS A 86 4.62 4.58 7.50
CA LYS A 86 4.83 5.97 7.95
C LYS A 86 3.53 6.76 8.02
N LEU A 87 2.63 6.59 7.05
CA LEU A 87 1.35 7.31 7.02
C LEU A 87 0.41 6.89 8.15
N PHE A 88 0.35 5.60 8.44
CA PHE A 88 -0.54 5.02 9.44
C PHE A 88 0.16 4.69 10.76
N GLU A 89 1.36 5.20 10.99
CA GLU A 89 2.14 4.96 12.21
C GLU A 89 1.32 5.13 13.50
N PRO A 90 0.42 6.14 13.64
CA PRO A 90 -0.38 6.29 14.86
C PRO A 90 -1.45 5.20 15.05
N LEU A 91 -1.84 4.49 14.00
CA LEU A 91 -2.93 3.51 14.00
C LEU A 91 -2.45 2.06 13.95
N ILE A 92 -1.25 1.83 13.37
CA ILE A 92 -0.70 0.47 13.19
C ILE A 92 -0.46 -0.18 14.55
N GLY A 93 -0.87 -1.46 14.65
CA GLY A 93 -0.77 -2.25 15.88
C GLY A 93 -1.88 -1.96 16.89
N GLN A 94 -2.66 -0.90 16.71
CA GLN A 94 -3.81 -0.54 17.55
C GLN A 94 -5.12 -0.87 16.82
N THR A 95 -5.55 0.03 15.96
CA THR A 95 -6.81 -0.07 15.22
C THR A 95 -6.63 -0.43 13.75
N MET A 96 -5.37 -0.60 13.30
CA MET A 96 -5.07 -0.85 11.89
C MET A 96 -3.88 -1.79 11.71
N GLU A 97 -3.98 -2.62 10.68
CA GLU A 97 -2.87 -3.38 10.12
C GLU A 97 -2.75 -3.10 8.62
N VAL A 98 -1.53 -3.11 8.10
CA VAL A 98 -1.27 -2.88 6.68
C VAL A 98 -0.28 -3.90 6.11
N TYR A 99 -0.58 -4.37 4.91
CA TYR A 99 0.30 -5.24 4.13
C TYR A 99 0.30 -4.81 2.68
N VAL A 100 1.33 -4.05 2.31
CA VAL A 100 1.46 -3.46 0.97
C VAL A 100 0.18 -2.66 0.63
N GLY A 101 -0.66 -3.09 -0.30
CA GLY A 101 -1.91 -2.43 -0.69
C GLY A 101 -3.11 -2.74 0.18
N ASP A 102 -3.06 -3.83 0.96
CA ASP A 102 -4.16 -4.28 1.81
C ASP A 102 -4.12 -3.58 3.16
N MET A 103 -5.26 -3.10 3.61
CA MET A 103 -5.48 -2.39 4.86
C MET A 103 -6.62 -3.01 5.64
N ILE A 104 -6.40 -3.29 6.91
CA ILE A 104 -7.39 -3.86 7.82
C ILE A 104 -7.60 -2.88 8.97
N VAL A 105 -8.81 -2.36 9.12
CA VAL A 105 -9.23 -1.63 10.32
C VAL A 105 -9.90 -2.61 11.25
N LYS A 106 -9.51 -2.59 12.52
CA LYS A 106 -9.94 -3.52 13.55
C LYS A 106 -10.36 -2.78 14.82
N SER A 107 -11.47 -3.19 15.42
CA SER A 107 -11.99 -2.56 16.63
C SER A 107 -12.38 -3.62 17.64
N THR A 108 -12.01 -3.42 18.91
CA THR A 108 -12.33 -4.32 20.02
C THR A 108 -13.77 -4.17 20.46
N VAL A 109 -14.37 -3.01 20.23
CA VAL A 109 -15.76 -2.67 20.57
C VAL A 109 -16.46 -2.24 19.29
N GLU A 110 -17.67 -2.75 19.06
CA GLU A 110 -18.43 -2.51 17.81
C GLU A 110 -18.76 -1.02 17.63
N GLU A 111 -19.11 -0.34 18.73
CA GLU A 111 -19.48 1.07 18.74
C GLU A 111 -18.34 2.01 18.29
N ASP A 112 -17.10 1.62 18.53
CA ASP A 112 -15.92 2.41 18.20
C ASP A 112 -15.51 2.28 16.73
N HIS A 113 -16.03 1.26 16.02
CA HIS A 113 -15.57 0.92 14.67
C HIS A 113 -15.75 2.06 13.66
N SER A 114 -16.84 2.81 13.75
CA SER A 114 -17.07 3.98 12.90
C SER A 114 -16.02 5.08 13.13
N SER A 115 -15.64 5.31 14.40
CA SER A 115 -14.60 6.29 14.77
C SER A 115 -13.24 5.86 14.26
N ASP A 116 -12.89 4.58 14.36
CA ASP A 116 -11.61 4.04 13.88
C ASP A 116 -11.52 4.08 12.35
N LEU A 117 -12.62 3.79 11.64
CA LEU A 117 -12.71 3.99 10.20
C LEU A 117 -12.55 5.47 9.82
N GLN A 118 -13.19 6.38 10.57
CA GLN A 118 -13.08 7.81 10.31
C GLN A 118 -11.62 8.29 10.39
N LYS A 119 -10.88 7.92 11.44
CA LYS A 119 -9.45 8.25 11.59
C LYS A 119 -8.63 7.76 10.40
N THR A 120 -8.90 6.53 9.95
CA THR A 120 -8.24 5.95 8.77
C THR A 120 -8.55 6.75 7.51
N PHE A 121 -9.83 7.11 7.27
CA PHE A 121 -10.24 7.91 6.11
C PHE A 121 -9.68 9.34 6.13
N GLU A 122 -9.51 9.93 7.29
CA GLU A 122 -8.87 11.26 7.42
C GLU A 122 -7.43 11.22 6.93
N ILE A 123 -6.64 10.20 7.29
CA ILE A 123 -5.28 10.00 6.78
C ILE A 123 -5.29 9.77 5.27
N LEU A 124 -6.14 8.87 4.78
CA LEU A 124 -6.26 8.59 3.35
C LEU A 124 -6.57 9.86 2.53
N ARG A 125 -7.47 10.71 3.03
CA ARG A 125 -7.82 11.99 2.40
C ARG A 125 -6.67 12.99 2.45
N ALA A 126 -6.01 13.12 3.60
CA ALA A 126 -4.89 14.05 3.78
C ALA A 126 -3.75 13.77 2.79
N PHE A 127 -3.51 12.50 2.48
CA PHE A 127 -2.46 12.08 1.55
C PHE A 127 -2.99 11.72 0.15
N ASN A 128 -4.26 12.00 -0.14
CA ASN A 128 -4.92 11.74 -1.43
C ASN A 128 -4.78 10.27 -1.91
N ILE A 129 -4.81 9.32 -1.00
CA ILE A 129 -4.75 7.89 -1.32
C ILE A 129 -6.14 7.42 -1.74
N LYS A 130 -6.21 6.82 -2.93
CA LYS A 130 -7.46 6.29 -3.50
C LYS A 130 -7.63 4.82 -3.15
N LEU A 131 -8.83 4.47 -2.74
CA LEU A 131 -9.23 3.09 -2.45
C LEU A 131 -9.89 2.44 -3.67
N ASN A 132 -9.77 1.12 -3.76
CA ASN A 132 -10.45 0.30 -4.74
C ASN A 132 -11.85 -0.05 -4.24
N LEU A 133 -12.86 0.65 -4.74
CA LEU A 133 -14.27 0.48 -4.34
C LEU A 133 -14.85 -0.90 -4.65
N LYS A 134 -14.16 -1.74 -5.43
CA LYS A 134 -14.59 -3.11 -5.75
C LYS A 134 -14.06 -4.16 -4.78
N LYS A 135 -13.13 -3.77 -3.91
CA LYS A 135 -12.40 -4.68 -3.01
C LYS A 135 -12.45 -4.23 -1.55
N TYR A 136 -13.57 -3.72 -1.10
CA TYR A 136 -13.73 -3.40 0.31
C TYR A 136 -14.87 -4.21 0.93
N VAL A 137 -14.70 -4.53 2.20
CA VAL A 137 -15.75 -5.13 3.03
C VAL A 137 -15.69 -4.48 4.39
N PHE A 138 -16.80 -3.93 4.86
CA PHE A 138 -16.87 -3.23 6.13
C PHE A 138 -17.67 -4.01 7.17
N GLY A 139 -17.23 -3.93 8.44
CA GLY A 139 -17.97 -4.43 9.59
C GLY A 139 -18.16 -5.94 9.62
N VAL A 140 -17.12 -6.70 9.27
CA VAL A 140 -17.13 -8.18 9.35
C VAL A 140 -16.82 -8.61 10.78
N ARG A 141 -17.56 -9.63 11.26
CA ARG A 141 -17.34 -10.30 12.56
C ARG A 141 -16.52 -11.57 12.41
#